data_a22e6651fe203beed351626ad2802bc4
#
_entry.id   a22e6651fe203beed351626ad2802bc4
#
_cell.length_a   1.000
_cell.length_b   1.000
_cell.length_c   1.000
_cell.angle_alpha   90.00
_cell.angle_beta   90.00
_cell.angle_gamma   90.00
#
_symmetry.space_group_name_H-M   'P 1'
#
loop_
_entity.id
_entity.type
_entity.pdbx_description
1 polymer ?
#
loop_
_entity_poly.entity_id
_entity_poly.type
_entity_poly.pdbx_seq_one_letter_code
_entity_poly.pdbx_strand_id
1 'polypeptide(L)'
;LVPDLIGFGKSDKPDDIAFYTYARHVDWLKQWRAAVEPRPAALFCQDWGGLLGLRMVADDPDLFSCVVASNTFLPAGGTPSEAFLAWREFARSSPDFRIGGLLDRATATPRSEAEIAAYDAPFPDEPSKAGARAFPALVPAADGMPGVEENKRAWPVLAAYDKPFLTLFGEDDPITRGAEKHLIERIAGAAGQPHRTLGTCGHFCQEDQPDVLAQGVIAMARKAGHLG
;
A
#
# COMPACT_ATOMS: atom_id res chain seq x y z
N LEU A 1 3.26 -4.34 -14.15
CA LEU A 1 1.82 -4.63 -13.99
C LEU A 1 1.29 -3.84 -12.79
N VAL A 2 0.20 -3.12 -12.97
CA VAL A 2 -0.45 -2.31 -11.93
C VAL A 2 -1.94 -2.64 -11.98
N PRO A 3 -2.46 -3.49 -11.07
CA PRO A 3 -3.89 -3.78 -11.05
C PRO A 3 -4.68 -2.67 -10.38
N ASP A 4 -5.84 -2.36 -10.93
CA ASP A 4 -6.87 -1.65 -10.19
C ASP A 4 -7.54 -2.65 -9.22
N LEU A 5 -7.49 -2.39 -7.93
CA LEU A 5 -8.17 -3.24 -6.94
C LEU A 5 -9.69 -3.19 -7.14
N ILE A 6 -10.40 -4.25 -6.78
CA ILE A 6 -11.87 -4.24 -6.77
C ILE A 6 -12.35 -3.07 -5.90
N GLY A 7 -13.23 -2.24 -6.44
CA GLY A 7 -13.69 -0.98 -5.84
C GLY A 7 -12.96 0.27 -6.34
N PHE A 8 -11.92 0.13 -7.20
CA PHE A 8 -11.08 1.23 -7.66
C PHE A 8 -10.85 1.21 -9.17
N GLY A 9 -10.37 2.33 -9.70
CA GLY A 9 -9.95 2.48 -11.08
C GLY A 9 -11.01 1.99 -12.08
N LYS A 10 -10.62 1.10 -12.97
CA LYS A 10 -11.49 0.47 -14.00
C LYS A 10 -12.10 -0.85 -13.55
N SER A 11 -11.73 -1.36 -12.36
CA SER A 11 -12.32 -2.58 -11.82
C SER A 11 -13.76 -2.37 -11.35
N ASP A 12 -14.51 -3.45 -11.20
CA ASP A 12 -15.88 -3.41 -10.69
C ASP A 12 -15.96 -2.76 -9.31
N LYS A 13 -17.04 -2.04 -9.08
CA LYS A 13 -17.29 -1.28 -7.84
C LYS A 13 -18.62 -1.69 -7.20
N PRO A 14 -18.65 -2.84 -6.49
CA PRO A 14 -19.80 -3.19 -5.67
C PRO A 14 -20.14 -2.04 -4.71
N ASP A 15 -21.42 -1.70 -4.61
CA ASP A 15 -21.92 -0.59 -3.79
C ASP A 15 -22.17 -0.97 -2.32
N ASP A 16 -22.15 -2.25 -2.00
CA ASP A 16 -22.25 -2.75 -0.63
C ASP A 16 -20.89 -2.69 0.07
N ILE A 17 -20.76 -1.84 1.09
CA ILE A 17 -19.53 -1.72 1.91
C ILE A 17 -19.15 -3.07 2.54
N ALA A 18 -20.13 -3.91 2.92
CA ALA A 18 -19.86 -5.21 3.52
C ALA A 18 -19.28 -6.24 2.52
N PHE A 19 -19.35 -5.95 1.23
CA PHE A 19 -18.71 -6.77 0.20
C PHE A 19 -17.18 -6.74 0.32
N TYR A 20 -16.61 -5.63 0.80
CA TYR A 20 -15.17 -5.44 0.91
C TYR A 20 -14.64 -6.01 2.22
N THR A 21 -13.64 -6.88 2.15
CA THR A 21 -12.91 -7.37 3.33
C THR A 21 -11.41 -7.46 3.02
N TYR A 22 -10.57 -7.33 4.03
CA TYR A 22 -9.13 -7.50 3.89
C TYR A 22 -8.78 -8.86 3.27
N ALA A 23 -9.38 -9.94 3.77
CA ALA A 23 -9.14 -11.29 3.28
C ALA A 23 -9.51 -11.47 1.80
N ARG A 24 -10.64 -10.89 1.35
CA ARG A 24 -11.04 -10.93 -0.06
C ARG A 24 -10.04 -10.22 -0.96
N HIS A 25 -9.55 -9.04 -0.56
CA HIS A 25 -8.55 -8.32 -1.35
C HIS A 25 -7.23 -9.09 -1.47
N VAL A 26 -6.79 -9.74 -0.39
CA VAL A 26 -5.62 -10.65 -0.44
C VAL A 26 -5.87 -11.78 -1.43
N ASP A 27 -7.03 -12.44 -1.37
CA ASP A 27 -7.37 -13.57 -2.22
C ASP A 27 -7.50 -13.16 -3.70
N TRP A 28 -8.21 -12.08 -4.00
CA TRP A 28 -8.35 -11.55 -5.37
C TRP A 28 -7.00 -11.20 -5.99
N LEU A 29 -6.12 -10.55 -5.23
CA LEU A 29 -4.82 -10.15 -5.74
C LEU A 29 -3.91 -11.37 -5.97
N LYS A 30 -3.99 -12.39 -5.12
CA LYS A 30 -3.28 -13.68 -5.33
C LYS A 30 -3.76 -14.39 -6.59
N GLN A 31 -5.08 -14.47 -6.80
CA GLN A 31 -5.67 -15.08 -7.99
C GLN A 31 -5.27 -14.28 -9.27
N TRP A 32 -5.39 -12.95 -9.23
CA TRP A 32 -4.95 -12.10 -10.33
C TRP A 32 -3.47 -12.32 -10.65
N ARG A 33 -2.62 -12.32 -9.63
CA ARG A 33 -1.17 -12.51 -9.80
C ARG A 33 -0.83 -13.85 -10.44
N ALA A 34 -1.47 -14.92 -9.99
CA ALA A 34 -1.29 -16.25 -10.55
C ALA A 34 -1.72 -16.34 -12.03
N ALA A 35 -2.76 -15.60 -12.41
CA ALA A 35 -3.28 -15.60 -13.77
C ALA A 35 -2.42 -14.78 -14.77
N VAL A 36 -1.82 -13.66 -14.30
CA VAL A 36 -1.17 -12.71 -15.23
C VAL A 36 0.34 -12.79 -15.27
N GLU A 37 1.00 -13.21 -14.20
CA GLU A 37 2.46 -13.32 -14.15
C GLU A 37 2.90 -14.36 -13.09
N PRO A 38 2.99 -15.64 -13.45
CA PRO A 38 3.36 -16.70 -12.51
C PRO A 38 4.86 -16.69 -12.13
N ARG A 39 5.71 -15.97 -12.87
CA ARG A 39 7.17 -15.92 -12.60
C ARG A 39 7.48 -14.93 -11.47
N PRO A 40 8.59 -15.12 -10.72
CA PRO A 40 9.03 -14.14 -9.74
C PRO A 40 9.15 -12.73 -10.33
N ALA A 41 8.70 -11.71 -9.60
CA ALA A 41 8.69 -10.32 -10.04
C ALA A 41 9.30 -9.38 -9.00
N ALA A 42 9.70 -8.18 -9.40
CA ALA A 42 9.96 -7.08 -8.49
C ALA A 42 8.62 -6.51 -7.99
N LEU A 43 8.48 -6.31 -6.69
CA LEU A 43 7.31 -5.68 -6.08
C LEU A 43 7.62 -4.23 -5.71
N PHE A 44 6.84 -3.28 -6.23
CA PHE A 44 6.67 -1.97 -5.61
C PHE A 44 5.33 -1.93 -4.90
N CYS A 45 5.30 -1.46 -3.68
CA CYS A 45 4.07 -1.37 -2.91
C CYS A 45 4.03 -0.12 -2.03
N GLN A 46 2.85 0.53 -2.00
CA GLN A 46 2.56 1.72 -1.21
C GLN A 46 1.18 1.57 -0.56
N ASP A 47 0.98 2.10 0.64
CA ASP A 47 -0.27 2.10 1.38
C ASP A 47 -0.93 0.69 1.38
N TRP A 48 -2.15 0.56 0.89
CA TRP A 48 -2.85 -0.73 0.74
C TRP A 48 -2.09 -1.73 -0.14
N GLY A 49 -1.34 -1.24 -1.13
CA GLY A 49 -0.46 -2.10 -1.91
C GLY A 49 0.57 -2.82 -1.05
N GLY A 50 1.02 -2.20 0.04
CA GLY A 50 1.90 -2.85 1.01
C GLY A 50 1.16 -3.78 1.97
N LEU A 51 -0.02 -3.40 2.48
CA LEU A 51 -0.82 -4.30 3.32
C LEU A 51 -1.10 -5.64 2.61
N LEU A 52 -1.40 -5.59 1.31
CA LEU A 52 -1.65 -6.76 0.47
C LEU A 52 -0.36 -7.40 -0.02
N GLY A 53 0.58 -6.61 -0.54
CA GLY A 53 1.83 -7.08 -1.12
C GLY A 53 2.76 -7.74 -0.10
N LEU A 54 2.97 -7.14 1.07
CA LEU A 54 3.79 -7.73 2.14
C LEU A 54 3.16 -9.02 2.69
N ARG A 55 1.82 -9.08 2.71
CA ARG A 55 1.13 -10.32 3.03
C ARG A 55 1.38 -11.39 1.97
N MET A 56 1.36 -11.05 0.68
CA MET A 56 1.67 -11.98 -0.40
C MET A 56 3.13 -12.45 -0.35
N VAL A 57 4.08 -11.56 -0.02
CA VAL A 57 5.49 -11.93 0.21
C VAL A 57 5.61 -12.95 1.34
N ALA A 58 4.86 -12.79 2.43
CA ALA A 58 4.88 -13.73 3.53
C ALA A 58 4.18 -15.06 3.21
N ASP A 59 3.11 -15.03 2.41
CA ASP A 59 2.37 -16.25 2.02
C ASP A 59 3.18 -17.10 1.01
N ASP A 60 4.00 -16.47 0.16
CA ASP A 60 4.89 -17.11 -0.81
C ASP A 60 6.12 -16.21 -1.07
N PRO A 61 7.23 -16.41 -0.30
CA PRO A 61 8.44 -15.60 -0.45
C PRO A 61 9.14 -15.71 -1.81
N ASP A 62 8.86 -16.77 -2.57
CA ASP A 62 9.47 -16.97 -3.89
C ASP A 62 8.73 -16.23 -5.00
N LEU A 63 7.54 -15.72 -4.72
CA LEU A 63 6.74 -14.95 -5.66
C LEU A 63 7.39 -13.62 -6.05
N PHE A 64 8.23 -13.05 -5.17
CA PHE A 64 8.92 -11.80 -5.41
C PHE A 64 10.42 -11.94 -5.19
N SER A 65 11.21 -11.42 -6.12
CA SER A 65 12.67 -11.44 -6.11
C SER A 65 13.28 -10.22 -5.42
N CYS A 66 12.53 -9.14 -5.29
CA CYS A 66 12.85 -7.95 -4.50
C CYS A 66 11.58 -7.17 -4.16
N VAL A 67 11.68 -6.34 -3.14
CA VAL A 67 10.59 -5.44 -2.70
C VAL A 67 11.10 -4.01 -2.57
N VAL A 68 10.31 -3.05 -3.04
CA VAL A 68 10.44 -1.63 -2.73
C VAL A 68 9.14 -1.18 -2.03
N ALA A 69 9.24 -0.87 -0.76
CA ALA A 69 8.11 -0.42 0.04
C ALA A 69 8.17 1.10 0.24
N SER A 70 7.03 1.77 0.05
CA SER A 70 6.87 3.21 0.25
C SER A 70 5.61 3.46 1.07
N ASN A 71 5.69 4.30 2.10
CA ASN A 71 4.55 4.75 2.91
C ASN A 71 3.53 3.63 3.18
N THR A 72 3.98 2.55 3.81
CA THR A 72 3.18 1.37 4.09
C THR A 72 3.70 0.59 5.28
N PHE A 73 2.92 -0.40 5.70
CA PHE A 73 3.27 -1.34 6.76
C PHE A 73 2.45 -2.63 6.61
N LEU A 74 2.77 -3.66 7.40
CA LEU A 74 1.91 -4.83 7.61
C LEU A 74 1.34 -4.78 9.03
N PRO A 75 0.19 -4.15 9.27
CA PRO A 75 -0.42 -4.06 10.59
C PRO A 75 -0.80 -5.45 11.12
N ALA A 76 -0.55 -5.70 12.40
CA ALA A 76 -0.85 -6.95 13.08
C ALA A 76 -1.43 -6.72 14.48
N GLY A 77 -2.43 -5.83 14.57
CA GLY A 77 -3.00 -5.38 15.84
C GLY A 77 -2.19 -4.23 16.47
N GLY A 78 -2.48 -3.94 17.73
CA GLY A 78 -1.86 -2.88 18.50
C GLY A 78 -2.78 -1.68 18.72
N THR A 79 -2.20 -0.48 18.82
CA THR A 79 -2.95 0.77 19.04
C THR A 79 -2.79 1.68 17.82
N PRO A 80 -3.86 1.91 17.07
CA PRO A 80 -3.84 2.83 15.93
C PRO A 80 -3.49 4.27 16.36
N SER A 81 -2.77 5.01 15.51
CA SER A 81 -2.50 6.43 15.75
C SER A 81 -3.76 7.27 15.70
N GLU A 82 -3.76 8.43 16.38
CA GLU A 82 -4.87 9.39 16.34
C GLU A 82 -5.14 9.87 14.90
N ALA A 83 -4.08 10.10 14.12
CA ALA A 83 -4.20 10.50 12.71
C ALA A 83 -4.94 9.44 11.88
N PHE A 84 -4.59 8.16 12.06
CA PHE A 84 -5.29 7.06 11.39
C PHE A 84 -6.75 6.92 11.84
N LEU A 85 -7.03 7.08 13.14
CA LEU A 85 -8.40 7.03 13.65
C LEU A 85 -9.26 8.17 13.10
N ALA A 86 -8.70 9.38 13.01
CA ALA A 86 -9.36 10.54 12.42
C ALA A 86 -9.64 10.31 10.93
N TRP A 87 -8.68 9.76 10.18
CA TRP A 87 -8.85 9.38 8.79
C TRP A 87 -9.97 8.34 8.61
N ARG A 88 -9.97 7.29 9.41
CA ARG A 88 -10.99 6.24 9.37
C ARG A 88 -12.39 6.79 9.63
N GLU A 89 -12.53 7.67 10.63
CA GLU A 89 -13.82 8.30 10.94
C GLU A 89 -14.26 9.24 9.82
N PHE A 90 -13.34 10.03 9.26
CA PHE A 90 -13.62 10.89 8.11
C PHE A 90 -14.12 10.07 6.91
N ALA A 91 -13.44 9.01 6.54
CA ALA A 91 -13.83 8.16 5.42
C ALA A 91 -15.22 7.53 5.60
N ARG A 92 -15.57 7.19 6.86
CA ARG A 92 -16.86 6.59 7.21
C ARG A 92 -18.01 7.58 7.13
N SER A 93 -17.81 8.83 7.58
CA SER A 93 -18.91 9.75 7.92
C SER A 93 -18.96 11.03 7.11
N SER A 94 -17.87 11.40 6.41
CA SER A 94 -17.83 12.66 5.67
C SER A 94 -18.87 12.69 4.54
N PRO A 95 -19.72 13.71 4.46
CA PRO A 95 -20.61 13.91 3.33
C PRO A 95 -19.86 14.36 2.06
N ASP A 96 -18.69 14.96 2.22
CA ASP A 96 -17.80 15.35 1.11
C ASP A 96 -16.59 14.41 1.09
N PHE A 97 -16.71 13.36 0.29
CA PHE A 97 -15.66 12.35 0.10
C PHE A 97 -15.20 12.35 -1.36
N ARG A 98 -14.53 13.46 -1.76
CA ARG A 98 -13.95 13.62 -3.08
C ARG A 98 -12.55 13.01 -3.11
N ILE A 99 -12.37 11.99 -3.94
CA ILE A 99 -11.12 11.18 -3.98
C ILE A 99 -9.93 12.04 -4.42
N GLY A 100 -10.07 12.82 -5.50
CA GLY A 100 -9.02 13.71 -5.97
C GLY A 100 -8.64 14.78 -4.94
N GLY A 101 -9.63 15.34 -4.23
CA GLY A 101 -9.37 16.30 -3.16
C GLY A 101 -8.72 15.68 -1.92
N LEU A 102 -8.94 14.40 -1.65
CA LEU A 102 -8.24 13.64 -0.60
C LEU A 102 -6.77 13.44 -0.97
N LEU A 103 -6.52 13.04 -2.21
CA LEU A 103 -5.18 12.85 -2.71
C LEU A 103 -4.37 14.16 -2.68
N ASP A 104 -4.94 15.26 -3.16
CA ASP A 104 -4.28 16.58 -3.13
C ASP A 104 -3.85 16.99 -1.71
N ARG A 105 -4.73 16.79 -0.72
CA ARG A 105 -4.39 17.07 0.69
C ARG A 105 -3.34 16.14 1.30
N ALA A 106 -3.13 14.96 0.72
CA ALA A 106 -2.20 13.96 1.22
C ALA A 106 -0.89 13.90 0.41
N THR A 107 -0.71 14.80 -0.55
CA THR A 107 0.57 15.06 -1.24
C THR A 107 1.25 16.30 -0.63
N ALA A 108 2.57 16.37 -0.72
CA ALA A 108 3.35 17.52 -0.27
C ALA A 108 3.31 18.68 -1.29
N THR A 109 3.05 18.38 -2.55
CA THR A 109 2.94 19.34 -3.64
C THR A 109 1.50 19.41 -4.15
N PRO A 110 0.92 20.61 -4.34
CA PRO A 110 -0.44 20.74 -4.86
C PRO A 110 -0.63 20.07 -6.21
N ARG A 111 -1.76 19.42 -6.41
CA ARG A 111 -2.14 18.82 -7.69
C ARG A 111 -2.90 19.83 -8.55
N SER A 112 -2.72 19.73 -9.86
CA SER A 112 -3.52 20.49 -10.81
C SER A 112 -4.99 20.04 -10.79
N GLU A 113 -5.89 20.92 -11.24
CA GLU A 113 -7.32 20.59 -11.37
C GLU A 113 -7.55 19.36 -12.28
N ALA A 114 -6.72 19.19 -13.30
CA ALA A 114 -6.80 18.04 -14.20
C ALA A 114 -6.41 16.71 -13.51
N GLU A 115 -5.37 16.73 -12.68
CA GLU A 115 -4.98 15.56 -11.88
C GLU A 115 -6.06 15.22 -10.84
N ILE A 116 -6.59 16.22 -10.12
CA ILE A 116 -7.69 16.03 -9.17
C ILE A 116 -8.90 15.41 -9.86
N ALA A 117 -9.29 15.94 -11.02
CA ALA A 117 -10.40 15.40 -11.82
C ALA A 117 -10.14 13.97 -12.32
N ALA A 118 -8.89 13.63 -12.67
CA ALA A 118 -8.53 12.29 -13.09
C ALA A 118 -8.69 11.26 -11.94
N TYR A 119 -8.38 11.65 -10.71
CA TYR A 119 -8.60 10.81 -9.52
C TYR A 119 -10.08 10.70 -9.11
N ASP A 120 -10.89 11.71 -9.40
CA ASP A 120 -12.35 11.65 -9.20
C ASP A 120 -13.07 10.83 -10.28
N ALA A 121 -12.53 10.76 -11.50
CA ALA A 121 -13.18 10.14 -12.66
C ALA A 121 -13.64 8.67 -12.46
N PRO A 122 -12.91 7.79 -11.74
CA PRO A 122 -13.38 6.44 -11.45
C PRO A 122 -14.60 6.37 -10.52
N PHE A 123 -14.99 7.47 -9.88
CA PHE A 123 -16.01 7.53 -8.84
C PHE A 123 -17.12 8.55 -9.20
N PRO A 124 -17.94 8.23 -10.22
CA PRO A 124 -18.93 9.19 -10.77
C PRO A 124 -20.07 9.51 -9.81
N ASP A 125 -20.31 8.67 -8.81
CA ASP A 125 -21.40 8.83 -7.83
C ASP A 125 -20.98 8.29 -6.44
N GLU A 126 -21.82 8.47 -5.45
CA GLU A 126 -21.52 8.04 -4.08
C GLU A 126 -21.45 6.51 -3.92
N PRO A 127 -22.35 5.70 -4.53
CA PRO A 127 -22.24 4.24 -4.48
C PRO A 127 -20.90 3.71 -4.98
N SER A 128 -20.33 4.28 -6.03
CA SER A 128 -19.04 3.87 -6.59
C SER A 128 -17.85 4.05 -5.63
N LYS A 129 -18.01 4.86 -4.56
CA LYS A 129 -17.00 5.10 -3.53
C LYS A 129 -17.02 4.07 -2.37
N ALA A 130 -17.92 3.08 -2.41
CA ALA A 130 -18.07 2.12 -1.31
C ALA A 130 -16.75 1.43 -0.93
N GLY A 131 -15.93 1.02 -1.91
CA GLY A 131 -14.61 0.45 -1.68
C GLY A 131 -13.66 1.42 -0.97
N ALA A 132 -13.57 2.67 -1.46
CA ALA A 132 -12.71 3.69 -0.87
C ALA A 132 -13.13 4.04 0.58
N ARG A 133 -14.43 4.07 0.87
CA ARG A 133 -14.95 4.29 2.22
C ARG A 133 -14.70 3.10 3.15
N ALA A 134 -14.75 1.87 2.62
CA ALA A 134 -14.51 0.66 3.38
C ALA A 134 -13.05 0.52 3.84
N PHE A 135 -12.10 0.87 3.01
CA PHE A 135 -10.67 0.57 3.18
C PHE A 135 -10.10 0.94 4.54
N PRO A 136 -10.27 2.16 5.08
CA PRO A 136 -9.69 2.50 6.38
C PRO A 136 -10.23 1.64 7.54
N ALA A 137 -11.46 1.14 7.43
CA ALA A 137 -12.06 0.26 8.44
C ALA A 137 -11.57 -1.19 8.34
N LEU A 138 -11.02 -1.60 7.20
CA LEU A 138 -10.52 -2.97 6.95
C LEU A 138 -9.06 -3.17 7.38
N VAL A 139 -8.32 -2.10 7.70
CA VAL A 139 -6.91 -2.18 8.14
C VAL A 139 -6.83 -2.94 9.46
N PRO A 140 -6.04 -4.03 9.58
CA PRO A 140 -5.91 -4.83 10.81
C PRO A 140 -5.10 -4.10 11.89
N ALA A 141 -5.54 -2.90 12.29
CA ALA A 141 -4.78 -1.96 13.12
C ALA A 141 -4.95 -2.17 14.63
N ALA A 142 -5.96 -2.91 15.07
CA ALA A 142 -6.22 -3.17 16.48
C ALA A 142 -6.48 -4.65 16.74
N ASP A 143 -6.10 -5.11 17.94
CA ASP A 143 -6.31 -6.51 18.33
C ASP A 143 -7.77 -6.94 18.18
N GLY A 144 -7.98 -8.17 17.73
CA GLY A 144 -9.30 -8.75 17.47
C GLY A 144 -9.93 -8.36 16.12
N MET A 145 -9.34 -7.44 15.35
CA MET A 145 -9.81 -7.14 14.01
C MET A 145 -9.53 -8.29 13.02
N PRO A 146 -10.38 -8.49 12.00
CA PRO A 146 -10.12 -9.44 10.92
C PRO A 146 -8.75 -9.19 10.26
N GLY A 147 -7.98 -10.24 10.01
CA GLY A 147 -6.65 -10.17 9.40
C GLY A 147 -5.49 -10.02 10.39
N VAL A 148 -5.74 -9.65 11.66
CA VAL A 148 -4.68 -9.47 12.66
C VAL A 148 -3.92 -10.76 12.92
N GLU A 149 -4.61 -11.85 13.19
CA GLU A 149 -3.95 -13.12 13.50
C GLU A 149 -3.22 -13.71 12.29
N GLU A 150 -3.75 -13.51 11.10
CA GLU A 150 -3.08 -13.86 9.84
C GLU A 150 -1.79 -13.06 9.66
N ASN A 151 -1.84 -11.75 9.91
CA ASN A 151 -0.66 -10.89 9.78
C ASN A 151 0.38 -11.17 10.90
N LYS A 152 -0.06 -11.51 12.11
CA LYS A 152 0.85 -11.99 13.16
C LYS A 152 1.63 -13.23 12.71
N ARG A 153 0.95 -14.19 12.05
CA ARG A 153 1.60 -15.39 11.48
C ARG A 153 2.49 -15.07 10.27
N ALA A 154 2.16 -14.06 9.50
CA ALA A 154 2.93 -13.62 8.34
C ALA A 154 4.27 -12.97 8.74
N TRP A 155 4.33 -12.27 9.85
CA TRP A 155 5.52 -11.53 10.27
C TRP A 155 6.80 -12.36 10.41
N PRO A 156 6.81 -13.56 11.03
CA PRO A 156 8.03 -14.37 11.08
C PRO A 156 8.58 -14.74 9.70
N VAL A 157 7.70 -15.02 8.73
CA VAL A 157 8.09 -15.33 7.35
C VAL A 157 8.63 -14.09 6.65
N LEU A 158 7.93 -12.96 6.78
CA LEU A 158 8.37 -11.67 6.22
C LEU A 158 9.72 -11.23 6.84
N ALA A 159 9.93 -11.46 8.13
CA ALA A 159 11.20 -11.16 8.78
C ALA A 159 12.36 -12.00 8.23
N ALA A 160 12.10 -13.23 7.85
CA ALA A 160 13.10 -14.14 7.24
C ALA A 160 13.32 -13.89 5.73
N TYR A 161 12.53 -12.99 5.10
CA TYR A 161 12.71 -12.66 3.68
C TYR A 161 14.08 -12.00 3.47
N ASP A 162 14.99 -12.69 2.80
CA ASP A 162 16.41 -12.33 2.64
C ASP A 162 16.74 -11.68 1.28
N LYS A 163 15.77 -11.67 0.35
CA LYS A 163 15.93 -11.00 -0.94
C LYS A 163 15.88 -9.46 -0.76
N PRO A 164 16.46 -8.66 -1.70
CA PRO A 164 16.57 -7.21 -1.54
C PRO A 164 15.24 -6.54 -1.16
N PHE A 165 15.24 -5.82 -0.05
CA PHE A 165 14.07 -5.10 0.48
C PHE A 165 14.45 -3.64 0.74
N LEU A 166 13.95 -2.71 -0.08
CA LEU A 166 14.22 -1.27 0.02
C LEU A 166 13.02 -0.52 0.60
N THR A 167 13.26 0.47 1.44
CA THR A 167 12.23 1.43 1.87
C THR A 167 12.53 2.82 1.35
N LEU A 168 11.51 3.49 0.79
CA LEU A 168 11.54 4.88 0.32
C LEU A 168 10.28 5.56 0.87
N PHE A 169 10.41 6.30 1.99
CA PHE A 169 9.27 6.82 2.73
C PHE A 169 9.24 8.34 2.74
N GLY A 170 8.05 8.91 2.61
CA GLY A 170 7.83 10.35 2.71
C GLY A 170 7.97 10.87 4.13
N GLU A 171 8.70 12.00 4.28
CA GLU A 171 8.90 12.65 5.58
C GLU A 171 7.59 13.26 6.11
N ASP A 172 6.73 13.72 5.20
CA ASP A 172 5.51 14.48 5.52
C ASP A 172 4.26 13.59 5.63
N ASP A 173 4.40 12.26 5.59
CA ASP A 173 3.27 11.34 5.74
C ASP A 173 2.85 11.20 7.22
N PRO A 174 1.67 11.72 7.63
CA PRO A 174 1.23 11.62 9.02
C PRO A 174 0.75 10.22 9.43
N ILE A 175 0.53 9.33 8.46
CA ILE A 175 -0.07 8.00 8.70
C ILE A 175 1.02 6.93 8.91
N THR A 176 2.02 6.88 8.02
CA THR A 176 2.99 5.78 8.02
C THR A 176 4.42 6.20 8.35
N ARG A 177 4.68 7.50 8.56
CA ARG A 177 6.02 7.99 8.95
C ARG A 177 6.56 7.25 10.19
N GLY A 178 7.77 6.72 10.08
CA GLY A 178 8.42 5.94 11.13
C GLY A 178 8.19 4.43 11.02
N ALA A 179 7.22 3.97 10.22
CA ALA A 179 6.98 2.54 10.01
C ALA A 179 8.14 1.87 9.24
N GLU A 180 8.87 2.64 8.42
CA GLU A 180 10.06 2.15 7.72
C GLU A 180 11.12 1.58 8.67
N LYS A 181 11.25 2.13 9.88
CA LYS A 181 12.22 1.66 10.88
C LYS A 181 11.95 0.20 11.26
N HIS A 182 10.68 -0.13 11.51
CA HIS A 182 10.29 -1.51 11.84
C HIS A 182 10.52 -2.47 10.67
N LEU A 183 10.30 -2.04 9.43
CA LEU A 183 10.59 -2.84 8.25
C LEU A 183 12.09 -3.09 8.10
N ILE A 184 12.90 -2.03 8.25
CA ILE A 184 14.37 -2.09 8.14
C ILE A 184 14.99 -2.98 9.24
N GLU A 185 14.51 -2.83 10.48
CA GLU A 185 15.05 -3.56 11.62
C GLU A 185 14.67 -5.05 11.64
N ARG A 186 13.52 -5.40 11.06
CA ARG A 186 12.95 -6.74 11.20
C ARG A 186 13.13 -7.63 9.98
N ILE A 187 13.26 -7.07 8.77
CA ILE A 187 13.32 -7.85 7.52
C ILE A 187 14.78 -8.07 7.12
N ALA A 188 15.20 -9.33 7.01
CA ALA A 188 16.59 -9.70 6.74
C ALA A 188 17.12 -9.06 5.44
N GLY A 189 16.34 -9.05 4.37
CA GLY A 189 16.70 -8.48 3.07
C GLY A 189 16.83 -6.95 3.05
N ALA A 190 16.43 -6.26 4.12
CA ALA A 190 16.60 -4.82 4.25
C ALA A 190 18.05 -4.45 4.63
N ALA A 191 18.80 -5.34 5.23
CA ALA A 191 20.16 -5.05 5.67
C ALA A 191 21.05 -4.59 4.51
N GLY A 192 21.71 -3.42 4.70
CA GLY A 192 22.65 -2.87 3.72
C GLY A 192 22.02 -2.30 2.44
N GLN A 193 20.69 -2.14 2.39
CA GLN A 193 20.04 -1.45 1.28
C GLN A 193 20.10 0.08 1.46
N PRO A 194 20.04 0.86 0.37
CA PRO A 194 20.12 2.32 0.42
C PRO A 194 18.75 2.96 0.77
N HIS A 195 18.23 2.64 1.94
CA HIS A 195 16.97 3.21 2.44
C HIS A 195 17.00 4.72 2.47
N ARG A 196 15.87 5.37 2.20
CA ARG A 196 15.78 6.82 2.21
C ARG A 196 14.46 7.29 2.82
N THR A 197 14.54 8.36 3.61
CA THR A 197 13.41 9.24 3.89
C THR A 197 13.43 10.36 2.87
N LEU A 198 12.31 10.61 2.20
CA LEU A 198 12.17 11.55 1.09
C LEU A 198 11.56 12.85 1.63
N GLY A 199 12.31 13.94 1.55
CA GLY A 199 11.79 15.28 1.88
C GLY A 199 10.79 15.77 0.83
N THR A 200 9.87 16.67 1.21
CA THR A 200 8.78 17.16 0.35
C THR A 200 8.01 16.00 -0.28
N CYS A 201 7.57 15.09 0.55
CA CYS A 201 6.87 13.87 0.13
C CYS A 201 5.81 13.49 1.16
N GLY A 202 4.55 13.61 0.79
CA GLY A 202 3.39 13.24 1.58
C GLY A 202 3.12 11.74 1.54
N HIS A 203 1.86 11.38 1.81
CA HIS A 203 1.44 9.98 1.80
C HIS A 203 1.54 9.33 0.40
N PHE A 204 1.19 10.07 -0.65
CA PHE A 204 1.27 9.61 -2.03
C PHE A 204 2.61 9.98 -2.67
N CYS A 205 3.68 9.32 -2.21
CA CYS A 205 5.05 9.55 -2.68
C CYS A 205 5.20 9.42 -4.20
N GLN A 206 4.40 8.60 -4.86
CA GLN A 206 4.41 8.43 -6.31
C GLN A 206 3.97 9.70 -7.06
N GLU A 207 3.26 10.60 -6.39
CA GLU A 207 2.86 11.89 -6.93
C GLU A 207 3.89 12.99 -6.67
N ASP A 208 4.61 12.89 -5.55
CA ASP A 208 5.59 13.89 -5.15
C ASP A 208 7.00 13.59 -5.66
N GLN A 209 7.41 12.31 -5.66
CA GLN A 209 8.78 11.86 -5.94
C GLN A 209 8.81 10.65 -6.90
N PRO A 210 8.09 10.68 -8.07
CA PRO A 210 7.98 9.53 -8.97
C PRO A 210 9.33 9.03 -9.47
N ASP A 211 10.26 9.93 -9.83
CA ASP A 211 11.56 9.57 -10.36
C ASP A 211 12.43 8.83 -9.35
N VAL A 212 12.38 9.24 -8.08
CA VAL A 212 13.12 8.58 -7.00
C VAL A 212 12.60 7.18 -6.76
N LEU A 213 11.29 7.00 -6.76
CA LEU A 213 10.65 5.70 -6.61
C LEU A 213 10.97 4.79 -7.80
N ALA A 214 10.86 5.30 -9.03
CA ALA A 214 11.19 4.55 -10.24
C ALA A 214 12.67 4.10 -10.25
N GLN A 215 13.61 4.98 -9.88
CA GLN A 215 15.03 4.64 -9.75
C GLN A 215 15.26 3.57 -8.69
N GLY A 216 14.58 3.64 -7.55
CA GLY A 216 14.63 2.62 -6.51
C GLY A 216 14.17 1.25 -7.00
N VAL A 217 13.05 1.21 -7.72
CA VAL A 217 12.52 -0.03 -8.33
C VAL A 217 13.52 -0.60 -9.34
N ILE A 218 14.04 0.23 -10.24
CA ILE A 218 15.02 -0.20 -11.26
C ILE A 218 16.29 -0.75 -10.58
N ALA A 219 16.80 -0.07 -9.56
CA ALA A 219 18.00 -0.51 -8.85
C ALA A 219 17.80 -1.87 -8.18
N MET A 220 16.66 -2.07 -7.50
CA MET A 220 16.34 -3.35 -6.86
C MET A 220 16.09 -4.46 -7.89
N ALA A 221 15.40 -4.16 -8.98
CA ALA A 221 15.16 -5.12 -10.06
C ALA A 221 16.47 -5.57 -10.73
N ARG A 222 17.43 -4.66 -10.93
CA ARG A 222 18.78 -5.00 -11.40
C ARG A 222 19.52 -5.89 -10.40
N LYS A 223 19.50 -5.53 -9.12
CA LYS A 223 20.13 -6.31 -8.06
C LYS A 223 19.56 -7.72 -7.96
N ALA A 224 18.28 -7.88 -8.27
CA ALA A 224 17.56 -9.15 -8.31
C ALA A 224 17.69 -9.90 -9.65
N GLY A 225 18.41 -9.36 -10.64
CA GLY A 225 18.67 -10.03 -11.92
C GLY A 225 17.52 -9.94 -12.95
N HIS A 226 16.54 -9.02 -12.77
CA HIS A 226 15.46 -8.82 -13.75
C HIS A 226 15.85 -7.91 -14.92
N LEU A 227 16.82 -7.05 -14.71
CA LEU A 227 17.30 -6.08 -15.70
C LEU A 227 18.81 -6.28 -15.86
N GLY A 228 19.26 -6.40 -17.10
CA GLY A 228 20.67 -6.45 -17.47
C GLY A 228 21.34 -5.06 -17.41
#